data_f68f68ddbd50078dfb05d7b8c1411050
#
_entry.id   f68f68ddbd50078dfb05d7b8c1411050
#
_cell.length_a   1.000
_cell.length_b   1.000
_cell.length_c   1.000
_cell.angle_alpha   90.00
_cell.angle_beta   90.00
_cell.angle_gamma   90.00
#
_symmetry.space_group_name_H-M   'P 1'
#
loop_
_entity.id
_entity.type
_entity.pdbx_description
1 polymer ?
#
loop_
_entity_poly.entity_id
_entity_poly.type
_entity_poly.pdbx_seq_one_letter_code
_entity_poly.pdbx_strand_id
1 'polypeptide(L)'
;MASSVIVIALRNGIGDASETAIAHFAERNKISVRESLAYSKDLGFGPKIAGAIVSLNAMLEEFEIKMATDTVDSILRGVLDKSGLLESLKNSRDPQDEARVENLEELVSVAKEFQRNNPEGRLPDFLNEVALVAAADDIDDESGTVSLMTLHTAKGLEYD
;
A
#
# COMPACT_ATOMS: atom_id res chain seq x y z
N MET A 1 -4.16 -1.73 9.24
CA MET A 1 -2.96 -0.93 8.83
C MET A 1 -1.64 -1.70 8.81
N ALA A 2 -1.53 -2.87 9.45
CA ALA A 2 -0.30 -3.71 9.37
C ALA A 2 -0.05 -4.31 7.97
N SER A 3 -1.09 -4.69 7.24
CA SER A 3 -0.97 -5.43 5.98
C SER A 3 -0.27 -4.68 4.84
N SER A 4 -0.41 -3.35 4.75
CA SER A 4 0.17 -2.57 3.64
C SER A 4 1.69 -2.37 3.77
N VAL A 5 2.19 -2.23 4.99
CA VAL A 5 3.65 -2.16 5.27
C VAL A 5 4.31 -3.49 4.94
N ILE A 6 3.61 -4.57 5.16
CA ILE A 6 4.01 -5.96 4.91
C ILE A 6 4.29 -6.21 3.42
N VAL A 7 3.43 -5.77 2.52
CA VAL A 7 3.60 -5.98 1.06
C VAL A 7 4.86 -5.26 0.55
N ILE A 8 5.16 -4.07 1.06
CA ILE A 8 6.39 -3.33 0.71
C ILE A 8 7.63 -4.03 1.29
N ALA A 9 7.54 -4.59 2.48
CA ALA A 9 8.64 -5.31 3.14
C ALA A 9 9.03 -6.58 2.37
N LEU A 10 8.06 -7.37 1.91
CA LEU A 10 8.29 -8.61 1.16
C LEU A 10 9.08 -8.41 -0.15
N ARG A 11 8.87 -7.28 -0.83
CA ARG A 11 9.58 -6.97 -2.08
C ARG A 11 11.01 -6.45 -1.85
N ASN A 12 11.30 -5.91 -0.68
CA ASN A 12 12.64 -5.46 -0.30
C ASN A 12 13.54 -6.57 0.28
N GLY A 13 13.17 -7.84 0.11
CA GLY A 13 13.96 -8.99 0.56
C GLY A 13 13.75 -9.35 2.04
N ILE A 14 12.68 -8.85 2.64
CA ILE A 14 12.21 -9.24 3.97
C ILE A 14 11.15 -10.32 3.75
N GLY A 15 11.51 -11.59 3.93
CA GLY A 15 10.58 -12.72 3.74
C GLY A 15 9.68 -12.94 4.97
N ASP A 16 8.69 -13.83 4.82
CA ASP A 16 7.65 -14.15 5.81
C ASP A 16 8.21 -14.49 7.21
N ALA A 17 9.33 -15.23 7.27
CA ALA A 17 9.98 -15.56 8.52
C ALA A 17 10.53 -14.31 9.26
N SER A 18 11.05 -13.34 8.50
CA SER A 18 11.54 -12.08 9.06
C SER A 18 10.40 -11.19 9.54
N GLU A 19 9.31 -11.17 8.80
CA GLU A 19 8.08 -10.47 9.16
C GLU A 19 7.50 -11.01 10.47
N THR A 20 7.38 -12.34 10.58
CA THR A 20 6.93 -13.01 11.80
C THR A 20 7.84 -12.67 12.98
N ALA A 21 9.16 -12.65 12.79
CA ALA A 21 10.10 -12.30 13.85
C ALA A 21 9.97 -10.83 14.29
N ILE A 22 9.74 -9.91 13.34
CA ILE A 22 9.49 -8.49 13.62
C ILE A 22 8.19 -8.33 14.44
N ALA A 23 7.11 -9.02 14.02
CA ALA A 23 5.83 -8.97 14.73
C ALA A 23 5.94 -9.51 16.16
N HIS A 24 6.61 -10.64 16.36
CA HIS A 24 6.87 -11.20 17.70
C HIS A 24 7.73 -10.29 18.58
N PHE A 25 8.74 -9.62 17.98
CA PHE A 25 9.54 -8.65 18.71
C PHE A 25 8.69 -7.47 19.18
N ALA A 26 7.84 -6.94 18.31
CA ALA A 26 6.93 -5.85 18.61
C ALA A 26 5.97 -6.21 19.74
N GLU A 27 5.34 -7.40 19.68
CA GLU A 27 4.41 -7.91 20.67
C GLU A 27 5.10 -8.07 22.04
N ARG A 28 6.27 -8.73 22.07
CA ARG A 28 7.03 -8.97 23.30
C ARG A 28 7.45 -7.68 24.00
N ASN A 29 7.79 -6.65 23.22
CA ASN A 29 8.22 -5.35 23.74
C ASN A 29 7.06 -4.34 23.90
N LYS A 30 5.82 -4.73 23.56
CA LYS A 30 4.62 -3.88 23.61
C LYS A 30 4.77 -2.57 22.82
N ILE A 31 5.41 -2.65 21.67
CA ILE A 31 5.57 -1.57 20.71
C ILE A 31 4.87 -1.92 19.39
N SER A 32 4.64 -0.94 18.54
CA SER A 32 4.09 -1.19 17.21
C SER A 32 5.12 -1.87 16.29
N VAL A 33 4.63 -2.57 15.26
CA VAL A 33 5.49 -3.13 14.19
C VAL A 33 6.31 -2.01 13.54
N ARG A 34 5.73 -0.82 13.36
CA ARG A 34 6.44 0.34 12.82
C ARG A 34 7.63 0.75 13.69
N GLU A 35 7.44 0.86 15.00
CA GLU A 35 8.50 1.19 15.94
C GLU A 35 9.58 0.11 16.01
N SER A 36 9.20 -1.18 15.86
CA SER A 36 10.15 -2.29 15.91
C SER A 36 11.20 -2.27 14.79
N LEU A 37 10.92 -1.61 13.66
CA LEU A 37 11.88 -1.48 12.55
C LEU A 37 13.14 -0.71 12.94
N ALA A 38 13.04 0.19 13.91
CA ALA A 38 14.20 0.93 14.45
C ALA A 38 15.19 0.01 15.20
N TYR A 39 14.75 -1.16 15.64
CA TYR A 39 15.52 -2.14 16.41
C TYR A 39 16.09 -3.27 15.53
N SER A 40 16.34 -3.01 14.25
CA SER A 40 16.79 -4.03 13.28
C SER A 40 18.04 -4.81 13.71
N LYS A 41 18.91 -4.20 14.52
CA LYS A 41 20.12 -4.83 15.05
C LYS A 41 19.82 -5.84 16.17
N ASP A 42 18.73 -5.62 16.91
CA ASP A 42 18.33 -6.45 18.06
C ASP A 42 17.47 -7.64 17.62
N LEU A 43 17.01 -7.64 16.38
CA LEU A 43 16.20 -8.71 15.79
C LEU A 43 17.02 -9.95 15.38
N GLY A 44 18.35 -9.89 15.46
CA GLY A 44 19.24 -11.03 15.19
C GLY A 44 19.33 -11.45 13.72
N PHE A 45 18.91 -10.61 12.79
CA PHE A 45 18.98 -10.87 11.35
C PHE A 45 20.39 -10.75 10.78
N GLY A 46 20.66 -11.52 9.72
CA GLY A 46 21.89 -11.35 8.95
C GLY A 46 21.98 -9.97 8.26
N PRO A 47 23.19 -9.55 7.85
CA PRO A 47 23.45 -8.19 7.34
C PRO A 47 22.53 -7.77 6.18
N LYS A 48 22.16 -8.69 5.30
CA LYS A 48 21.27 -8.43 4.16
C LYS A 48 19.87 -8.00 4.62
N ILE A 49 19.27 -8.78 5.52
CA ILE A 49 17.90 -8.52 6.03
C ILE A 49 17.92 -7.29 6.93
N ALA A 50 18.91 -7.16 7.81
CA ALA A 50 19.05 -5.97 8.65
C ALA A 50 19.20 -4.69 7.80
N GLY A 51 19.97 -4.73 6.72
CA GLY A 51 20.08 -3.63 5.77
C GLY A 51 18.76 -3.28 5.07
N ALA A 52 17.99 -4.30 4.66
CA ALA A 52 16.67 -4.08 4.07
C ALA A 52 15.68 -3.42 5.06
N ILE A 53 15.70 -3.84 6.32
CA ILE A 53 14.86 -3.24 7.38
C ILE A 53 15.25 -1.78 7.62
N VAL A 54 16.55 -1.48 7.68
CA VAL A 54 17.05 -0.10 7.83
C VAL A 54 16.60 0.78 6.67
N SER A 55 16.70 0.28 5.43
CA SER A 55 16.26 1.02 4.24
C SER A 55 14.75 1.24 4.24
N LEU A 56 13.96 0.24 4.62
CA LEU A 56 12.52 0.37 4.76
C LEU A 56 12.15 1.40 5.83
N ASN A 57 12.79 1.34 7.00
CA ASN A 57 12.56 2.28 8.08
C ASN A 57 12.86 3.73 7.65
N ALA A 58 14.00 3.96 7.00
CA ALA A 58 14.39 5.28 6.50
C ALA A 58 13.40 5.81 5.46
N MET A 59 12.90 4.94 4.56
CA MET A 59 11.88 5.30 3.59
C MET A 59 10.57 5.72 4.27
N LEU A 60 10.11 4.97 5.26
CA LEU A 60 8.89 5.29 6.00
C LEU A 60 9.03 6.60 6.78
N GLU A 61 10.17 6.84 7.44
CA GLU A 61 10.46 8.11 8.14
C GLU A 61 10.42 9.32 7.19
N GLU A 62 11.00 9.18 6.00
CA GLU A 62 10.95 10.23 4.99
C GLU A 62 9.51 10.56 4.57
N PHE A 63 8.68 9.54 4.32
CA PHE A 63 7.29 9.77 3.94
C PHE A 63 6.42 10.27 5.09
N GLU A 64 6.69 9.88 6.32
CA GLU A 64 6.04 10.45 7.51
C GLU A 64 6.26 11.98 7.59
N ILE A 65 7.46 12.44 7.28
CA ILE A 65 7.76 13.89 7.22
C ILE A 65 7.01 14.53 6.04
N LYS A 66 7.05 13.93 4.86
CA LYS A 66 6.40 14.44 3.64
C LYS A 66 4.89 14.51 3.73
N MET A 67 4.26 13.63 4.52
CA MET A 67 2.80 13.66 4.75
C MET A 67 2.30 14.99 5.29
N ALA A 68 3.13 15.80 5.93
CA ALA A 68 2.76 17.11 6.45
C ALA A 68 2.73 18.21 5.37
N THR A 69 3.50 18.06 4.30
CA THR A 69 3.75 19.14 3.32
C THR A 69 3.37 18.78 1.89
N ASP A 70 3.58 17.53 1.50
CA ASP A 70 3.45 17.10 0.12
C ASP A 70 2.01 16.75 -0.24
N THR A 71 1.68 16.82 -1.52
CA THR A 71 0.39 16.39 -2.05
C THR A 71 0.27 14.87 -2.03
N VAL A 72 -0.98 14.37 -1.97
CA VAL A 72 -1.25 12.93 -1.87
C VAL A 72 -0.69 12.16 -3.07
N ASP A 73 -0.85 12.67 -4.28
CA ASP A 73 -0.32 12.07 -5.50
C ASP A 73 1.22 12.03 -5.52
N SER A 74 1.88 13.08 -4.99
CA SER A 74 3.33 13.14 -4.84
C SER A 74 3.84 12.06 -3.87
N ILE A 75 3.17 11.88 -2.74
CA ILE A 75 3.50 10.83 -1.76
C ILE A 75 3.33 9.45 -2.38
N LEU A 76 2.20 9.18 -3.05
CA LEU A 76 1.95 7.88 -3.69
C LEU A 76 2.98 7.56 -4.76
N ARG A 77 3.30 8.50 -5.65
CA ARG A 77 4.37 8.32 -6.65
C ARG A 77 5.70 8.00 -5.99
N GLY A 78 6.07 8.79 -4.98
CA GLY A 78 7.32 8.58 -4.25
C GLY A 78 7.40 7.20 -3.58
N VAL A 79 6.30 6.71 -3.00
CA VAL A 79 6.24 5.35 -2.42
C VAL A 79 6.39 4.29 -3.49
N LEU A 80 5.68 4.41 -4.62
CA LEU A 80 5.76 3.46 -5.73
C LEU A 80 7.17 3.38 -6.33
N ASP A 81 7.82 4.52 -6.52
CA ASP A 81 9.18 4.61 -7.06
C ASP A 81 10.21 4.05 -6.06
N LYS A 82 10.20 4.52 -4.82
CA LYS A 82 11.21 4.12 -3.81
C LYS A 82 11.06 2.68 -3.34
N SER A 83 9.84 2.14 -3.31
CA SER A 83 9.62 0.73 -3.00
C SER A 83 10.07 -0.21 -4.11
N GLY A 84 10.31 0.30 -5.32
CA GLY A 84 10.59 -0.51 -6.50
C GLY A 84 9.40 -1.35 -6.98
N LEU A 85 8.21 -1.13 -6.42
CA LEU A 85 7.02 -1.91 -6.74
C LEU A 85 6.65 -1.76 -8.21
N LEU A 86 6.56 -0.53 -8.68
CA LEU A 86 6.19 -0.23 -10.06
C LEU A 86 7.22 -0.79 -11.06
N GLU A 87 8.51 -0.64 -10.77
CA GLU A 87 9.58 -1.19 -11.59
C GLU A 87 9.53 -2.72 -11.63
N SER A 88 9.31 -3.36 -10.48
CA SER A 88 9.18 -4.81 -10.39
C SER A 88 8.02 -5.34 -11.22
N LEU A 89 6.86 -4.66 -11.22
CA LEU A 89 5.70 -5.04 -12.01
C LEU A 89 5.95 -4.83 -13.51
N LYS A 90 6.53 -3.68 -13.90
CA LYS A 90 6.87 -3.39 -15.30
C LYS A 90 7.89 -4.36 -15.90
N ASN A 91 8.79 -4.91 -15.10
CA ASN A 91 9.79 -5.91 -15.52
C ASN A 91 9.29 -7.36 -15.41
N SER A 92 8.08 -7.58 -14.92
CA SER A 92 7.47 -8.91 -14.82
C SER A 92 7.10 -9.46 -16.19
N ARG A 93 7.06 -10.80 -16.28
CA ARG A 93 6.55 -11.52 -17.46
C ARG A 93 5.14 -12.05 -17.26
N ASP A 94 4.54 -11.79 -16.10
CA ASP A 94 3.16 -12.17 -15.80
C ASP A 94 2.20 -11.17 -16.47
N PRO A 95 1.29 -11.63 -17.38
CA PRO A 95 0.31 -10.74 -18.01
C PRO A 95 -0.60 -10.02 -17.01
N GLN A 96 -0.81 -10.58 -15.81
CA GLN A 96 -1.60 -9.93 -14.76
C GLN A 96 -0.91 -8.71 -14.16
N ASP A 97 0.42 -8.63 -14.24
CA ASP A 97 1.17 -7.50 -13.69
C ASP A 97 1.01 -6.23 -14.52
N GLU A 98 0.68 -6.34 -15.81
CA GLU A 98 0.32 -5.19 -16.65
C GLU A 98 -0.94 -4.50 -16.12
N ALA A 99 -2.01 -5.26 -15.84
CA ALA A 99 -3.23 -4.73 -15.23
C ALA A 99 -2.97 -4.13 -13.83
N ARG A 100 -2.05 -4.72 -13.06
CA ARG A 100 -1.65 -4.14 -11.75
C ARG A 100 -0.93 -2.81 -11.90
N VAL A 101 -0.10 -2.64 -12.93
CA VAL A 101 0.53 -1.35 -13.25
C VAL A 101 -0.53 -0.31 -13.58
N GLU A 102 -1.49 -0.63 -14.45
CA GLU A 102 -2.59 0.25 -14.81
C GLU A 102 -3.40 0.68 -13.59
N ASN A 103 -3.76 -0.25 -12.70
CA ASN A 103 -4.47 0.04 -11.46
C ASN A 103 -3.69 0.99 -10.53
N LEU A 104 -2.36 0.83 -10.45
CA LEU A 104 -1.53 1.73 -9.64
C LEU A 104 -1.43 3.14 -10.27
N GLU A 105 -1.36 3.24 -11.59
CA GLU A 105 -1.35 4.52 -12.30
C GLU A 105 -2.71 5.22 -12.18
N GLU A 106 -3.81 4.46 -12.19
CA GLU A 106 -5.15 4.97 -11.92
C GLU A 106 -5.30 5.49 -10.49
N LEU A 107 -4.82 4.74 -9.49
CA LEU A 107 -4.82 5.18 -8.10
C LEU A 107 -4.10 6.53 -7.92
N VAL A 108 -2.96 6.72 -8.59
CA VAL A 108 -2.25 8.00 -8.57
C VAL A 108 -3.08 9.11 -9.25
N SER A 109 -3.84 8.78 -10.28
CA SER A 109 -4.71 9.74 -10.97
C SER A 109 -5.89 10.15 -10.09
N VAL A 110 -6.50 9.21 -9.37
CA VAL A 110 -7.55 9.46 -8.37
C VAL A 110 -7.03 10.33 -7.23
N ALA A 111 -5.81 10.06 -6.74
CA ALA A 111 -5.18 10.89 -5.71
C ALA A 111 -4.93 12.33 -6.19
N LYS A 112 -4.56 12.51 -7.45
CA LYS A 112 -4.40 13.84 -8.05
C LYS A 112 -5.72 14.58 -8.18
N GLU A 113 -6.80 13.87 -8.51
CA GLU A 113 -8.14 14.44 -8.56
C GLU A 113 -8.64 14.82 -7.17
N PHE A 114 -8.45 13.94 -6.18
CA PHE A 114 -8.73 14.23 -4.78
C PHE A 114 -8.05 15.53 -4.32
N GLN A 115 -6.74 15.67 -4.59
CA GLN A 115 -5.98 16.85 -4.18
C GLN A 115 -6.46 18.13 -4.86
N ARG A 116 -6.90 18.04 -6.12
CA ARG A 116 -7.48 19.19 -6.84
C ARG A 116 -8.81 19.65 -6.24
N ASN A 117 -9.64 18.67 -5.81
CA ASN A 117 -10.94 18.94 -5.21
C ASN A 117 -10.82 19.31 -3.73
N ASN A 118 -9.77 18.86 -3.06
CA ASN A 118 -9.47 19.09 -1.64
C ASN A 118 -8.04 19.64 -1.47
N PRO A 119 -7.77 20.93 -1.76
CA PRO A 119 -6.41 21.47 -1.70
C PRO A 119 -5.70 21.33 -0.35
N GLU A 120 -6.47 21.37 0.75
CA GLU A 120 -5.96 21.17 2.12
C GLU A 120 -6.00 19.71 2.59
N GLY A 121 -6.59 18.82 1.78
CA GLY A 121 -6.72 17.41 2.09
C GLY A 121 -5.35 16.72 2.17
N ARG A 122 -5.20 15.80 3.12
CA ARG A 122 -3.96 15.06 3.39
C ARG A 122 -4.16 13.56 3.14
N LEU A 123 -3.07 12.82 3.17
CA LEU A 123 -3.09 11.37 2.94
C LEU A 123 -4.13 10.62 3.82
N PRO A 124 -4.31 10.92 5.12
CA PRO A 124 -5.35 10.27 5.92
C PRO A 124 -6.78 10.50 5.37
N ASP A 125 -7.07 11.70 4.86
CA ASP A 125 -8.38 12.04 4.30
C ASP A 125 -8.64 11.24 3.03
N PHE A 126 -7.65 11.16 2.15
CA PHE A 126 -7.69 10.34 0.94
C PHE A 126 -7.90 8.85 1.26
N LEU A 127 -7.16 8.30 2.23
CA LEU A 127 -7.30 6.90 2.62
C LEU A 127 -8.69 6.59 3.20
N ASN A 128 -9.29 7.54 3.93
CA ASN A 128 -10.66 7.41 4.42
C ASN A 128 -11.67 7.41 3.26
N GLU A 129 -11.49 8.28 2.25
CA GLU A 129 -12.37 8.33 1.06
C GLU A 129 -12.30 7.01 0.27
N VAL A 130 -11.09 6.52 -0.01
CA VAL A 130 -10.89 5.23 -0.69
C VAL A 130 -11.48 4.06 0.10
N ALA A 131 -11.34 4.05 1.43
CA ALA A 131 -11.90 3.00 2.27
C ALA A 131 -13.44 3.01 2.28
N LEU A 132 -14.05 4.18 2.19
CA LEU A 132 -15.52 4.32 2.10
C LEU A 132 -16.05 3.80 0.76
N VAL A 133 -15.34 4.08 -0.35
CA VAL A 133 -15.71 3.56 -1.68
C VAL A 133 -15.60 2.04 -1.69
N ALA A 134 -14.51 1.47 -1.19
CA ALA A 134 -14.33 0.02 -1.11
C ALA A 134 -15.39 -0.67 -0.23
N ALA A 135 -15.80 -0.03 0.87
CA ALA A 135 -16.87 -0.55 1.73
C ALA A 135 -18.26 -0.44 1.09
N ALA A 136 -18.46 0.50 0.17
CA ALA A 136 -19.71 0.61 -0.58
C ALA A 136 -19.84 -0.47 -1.67
N ASP A 137 -18.70 -0.94 -2.21
CA ASP A 137 -18.66 -2.04 -3.18
C ASP A 137 -18.91 -3.42 -2.52
N ASP A 138 -18.72 -3.53 -1.20
CA ASP A 138 -18.99 -4.74 -0.39
C ASP A 138 -20.47 -4.82 0.12
N ILE A 139 -21.39 -3.98 -0.38
CA ILE A 139 -22.79 -4.02 0.01
C ILE A 139 -23.44 -5.28 -0.53
N ASP A 140 -23.88 -6.12 0.40
CA ASP A 140 -24.50 -7.43 0.24
C ASP A 140 -25.69 -7.41 -0.75
N ASP A 141 -25.68 -8.30 -1.72
CA ASP A 141 -26.69 -8.44 -2.80
C ASP A 141 -28.11 -8.84 -2.32
N GLU A 142 -28.31 -9.10 -1.03
CA GLU A 142 -29.61 -9.53 -0.50
C GLU A 142 -30.72 -8.45 -0.52
N SER A 143 -30.38 -7.19 -0.78
CA SER A 143 -31.35 -6.07 -0.73
C SER A 143 -31.81 -5.51 -2.08
N GLY A 144 -31.53 -6.18 -3.19
CA GLY A 144 -32.03 -5.78 -4.53
C GLY A 144 -31.45 -4.46 -5.01
N THR A 145 -30.16 -4.39 -5.17
CA THR A 145 -29.43 -3.21 -5.67
C THR A 145 -29.44 -3.14 -7.21
N VAL A 146 -29.48 -1.91 -7.76
CA VAL A 146 -29.25 -1.65 -9.18
C VAL A 146 -27.76 -1.43 -9.41
N SER A 147 -27.11 -2.39 -10.06
CA SER A 147 -25.67 -2.28 -10.38
C SER A 147 -25.49 -1.50 -11.69
N LEU A 148 -24.77 -0.38 -11.62
CA LEU A 148 -24.31 0.37 -12.78
C LEU A 148 -22.87 -0.05 -13.09
N MET A 149 -22.65 -0.59 -14.28
CA MET A 149 -21.33 -1.07 -14.69
C MET A 149 -21.05 -0.78 -16.16
N THR A 150 -19.78 -0.77 -16.53
CA THR A 150 -19.41 -0.68 -17.95
C THR A 150 -19.63 -2.01 -18.68
N LEU A 151 -19.76 -1.98 -20.01
CA LEU A 151 -19.91 -3.21 -20.84
C LEU A 151 -18.71 -4.16 -20.65
N HIS A 152 -17.54 -3.66 -20.34
CA HIS A 152 -16.35 -4.46 -20.05
C HIS A 152 -16.45 -5.20 -18.71
N THR A 153 -16.98 -4.55 -17.70
CA THR A 153 -17.18 -5.15 -16.37
C THR A 153 -18.31 -6.16 -16.37
N ALA A 154 -19.35 -5.94 -17.21
CA ALA A 154 -20.49 -6.84 -17.35
C ALA A 154 -20.16 -8.12 -18.14
N LYS A 155 -19.04 -8.15 -18.89
CA LYS A 155 -18.65 -9.32 -19.70
C LYS A 155 -18.24 -10.49 -18.80
N GLY A 156 -19.09 -11.50 -18.75
CA GLY A 156 -18.88 -12.73 -17.97
C GLY A 156 -19.62 -12.78 -16.65
N LEU A 157 -20.42 -11.76 -16.34
CA LEU A 157 -21.37 -11.78 -15.24
C LEU A 157 -22.74 -12.21 -15.78
N GLU A 158 -23.36 -13.17 -15.12
CA GLU A 158 -24.74 -13.61 -15.38
C GLU A 158 -25.61 -13.02 -14.26
N TYR A 159 -26.67 -12.32 -14.62
CA TYR A 159 -27.68 -11.79 -13.69
C TYR A 159 -28.99 -12.54 -13.94
N ASP A 160 -29.62 -12.98 -12.87
CA ASP A 160 -30.99 -13.56 -12.92
C ASP A 160 -32.06 -12.49 -13.15
#